data_b4bd60137c940f9113e677fd62b9b759
#
_entry.id   b4bd60137c940f9113e677fd62b9b759
#
_cell.length_a   1.000
_cell.length_b   1.000
_cell.length_c   1.000
_cell.angle_alpha   90.00
_cell.angle_beta   90.00
_cell.angle_gamma   90.00
#
_symmetry.space_group_name_H-M   'P 1'
#
loop_
_entity.id
_entity.type
_entity.pdbx_description
1 polymer ?
#
loop_
_entity_poly.entity_id
_entity_poly.type
_entity_poly.pdbx_seq_one_letter_code
_entity_poly.pdbx_strand_id
1 'polypeptide(L)'
;MATLIQGTASNITQGSDYTYTGGNSRTRPQAIKNQIFTLRLDGKPVSFKTRQLPSISDGDRIAAVGTEKNGTLEAVGLRNLTTGADYYLPTTMPLILSAIVILLGIPLLSIFIGVIFIALGGWIFYKGWQVHTATNQLKA
;
A
#
# COMPACT_ATOMS: atom_id res chain seq x y z
N MET A 1 0.62 2.55 -13.85
CA MET A 1 1.78 1.83 -14.42
C MET A 1 3.06 2.55 -14.02
N ALA A 2 4.07 1.81 -13.63
CA ALA A 2 5.37 2.39 -13.30
C ALA A 2 6.10 2.76 -14.61
N THR A 3 6.62 3.99 -14.66
CA THR A 3 7.38 4.51 -15.79
C THR A 3 8.85 4.63 -15.39
N LEU A 4 9.75 4.10 -16.21
CA LEU A 4 11.18 4.25 -16.05
C LEU A 4 11.67 5.38 -16.94
N ILE A 5 12.38 6.33 -16.38
CA ILE A 5 13.01 7.44 -17.10
C ILE A 5 14.49 7.46 -16.75
N GLN A 6 15.31 7.68 -17.74
CA GLN A 6 16.75 7.88 -17.58
C GLN A 6 17.14 9.21 -18.22
N GLY A 7 18.03 9.92 -17.59
CA GLY A 7 18.52 11.20 -18.10
C GLY A 7 19.59 11.80 -17.23
N THR A 8 20.06 12.97 -17.64
CA THR A 8 21.04 13.75 -16.89
C THR A 8 20.33 14.67 -15.90
N ALA A 9 20.75 14.63 -14.65
CA ALA A 9 20.17 15.43 -13.58
C ALA A 9 20.53 16.92 -13.72
N SER A 10 19.55 17.77 -13.56
CA SER A 10 19.69 19.22 -13.54
C SER A 10 18.66 19.86 -12.61
N ASN A 11 18.90 21.13 -12.22
CA ASN A 11 17.99 21.90 -11.37
C ASN A 11 17.55 21.17 -10.11
N ILE A 12 18.50 20.63 -9.36
CA ILE A 12 18.25 19.92 -8.12
C ILE A 12 17.77 20.89 -7.06
N THR A 13 16.58 20.64 -6.51
CA THR A 13 15.97 21.44 -5.44
C THR A 13 15.54 20.54 -4.31
N GLN A 14 15.78 20.98 -3.09
CA GLN A 14 15.40 20.27 -1.88
C GLN A 14 14.29 21.05 -1.16
N GLY A 15 13.21 20.38 -0.82
CA GLY A 15 12.12 20.92 -0.02
C GLY A 15 11.83 20.01 1.17
N SER A 16 11.11 20.52 2.14
CA SER A 16 10.61 19.73 3.27
C SER A 16 9.10 19.85 3.35
N ASP A 17 8.45 18.72 3.52
CA ASP A 17 7.03 18.61 3.79
C ASP A 17 6.82 17.96 5.15
N TYR A 18 5.83 18.44 5.89
CA TYR A 18 5.50 17.93 7.22
C TYR A 18 4.18 17.18 7.15
N THR A 19 4.23 15.89 7.41
CA THR A 19 3.01 15.08 7.58
C THR A 19 2.69 14.96 9.06
N TYR A 20 1.54 15.44 9.46
CA TYR A 20 1.05 15.32 10.82
C TYR A 20 0.26 14.01 10.95
N THR A 21 0.73 13.12 11.79
CA THR A 21 0.08 11.83 12.03
C THR A 21 -0.49 11.80 13.43
N GLY A 22 -1.80 11.64 13.53
CA GLY A 22 -2.54 11.33 14.74
C GLY A 22 -2.47 12.37 15.85
N GLY A 23 -3.60 12.87 16.27
CA GLY A 23 -3.74 13.64 17.50
C GLY A 23 -5.07 13.27 18.13
N ASN A 24 -5.05 12.58 19.26
CA ASN A 24 -6.20 12.49 20.13
C ASN A 24 -6.00 13.51 21.26
N SER A 25 -7.06 13.91 21.94
CA SER A 25 -7.05 14.95 22.98
C SER A 25 -6.01 14.76 24.11
N ARG A 26 -5.31 13.63 24.13
CA ARG A 26 -4.25 13.31 25.10
C ARG A 26 -2.86 13.11 24.50
N THR A 27 -2.72 13.09 23.17
CA THR A 27 -1.42 12.83 22.52
C THR A 27 -1.11 13.96 21.54
N ARG A 28 0.07 14.56 21.67
CA ARG A 28 0.52 15.60 20.75
C ARG A 28 0.70 15.00 19.35
N PRO A 29 0.25 15.68 18.28
CA PRO A 29 0.51 15.22 16.93
C PRO A 29 2.01 15.15 16.68
N GLN A 30 2.47 14.02 16.18
CA GLN A 30 3.86 13.88 15.78
C GLN A 30 4.02 14.37 14.33
N ALA A 31 4.86 15.37 14.15
CA ALA A 31 5.23 15.86 12.84
C ALA A 31 6.36 14.99 12.27
N ILE A 32 6.07 14.25 11.21
CA ILE A 32 7.10 13.52 10.45
C ILE A 32 7.59 14.44 9.35
N LYS A 33 8.86 14.82 9.42
CA LYS A 33 9.51 15.62 8.38
C LYS A 33 9.86 14.70 7.21
N ASN A 34 9.16 14.86 6.10
CA ASN A 34 9.51 14.25 4.84
C ASN A 34 10.32 15.25 4.01
N GLN A 35 11.39 14.79 3.41
CA GLN A 35 12.18 15.59 2.50
C GLN A 35 11.73 15.30 1.07
N ILE A 36 11.45 16.35 0.32
CA ILE A 36 11.10 16.26 -1.10
C ILE A 36 12.32 16.70 -1.89
N PHE A 37 12.78 15.80 -2.73
CA PHE A 37 13.88 16.03 -3.63
C PHE A 37 13.32 16.15 -5.05
N THR A 38 13.50 17.31 -5.67
CA THR A 38 13.02 17.59 -7.02
C THR A 38 14.20 17.82 -7.94
N LEU A 39 14.17 17.18 -9.09
CA LEU A 39 15.21 17.33 -10.11
C LEU A 39 14.58 17.24 -11.50
N ARG A 40 15.31 17.64 -12.51
CA ARG A 40 14.93 17.44 -13.91
C ARG A 40 15.85 16.40 -14.54
N LEU A 41 15.26 15.41 -15.20
CA LEU A 41 15.96 14.44 -16.03
C LEU A 41 15.68 14.75 -17.50
N ASP A 42 16.66 15.25 -18.21
CA ASP A 42 16.54 15.72 -19.60
C ASP A 42 15.32 16.66 -19.82
N GLY A 43 15.14 17.58 -18.88
CA GLY A 43 14.03 18.54 -18.89
C GLY A 43 12.72 18.04 -18.28
N LYS A 44 12.55 16.76 -18.02
CA LYS A 44 11.34 16.21 -17.39
C LYS A 44 11.42 16.33 -15.87
N PRO A 45 10.44 16.94 -15.20
CA PRO A 45 10.44 17.09 -13.75
C PRO A 45 10.21 15.74 -13.06
N VAL A 46 11.02 15.48 -12.04
CA VAL A 46 10.96 14.28 -11.20
C VAL A 46 10.93 14.70 -9.74
N SER A 47 9.99 14.18 -8.98
CA SER A 47 9.86 14.40 -7.55
C SER A 47 10.08 13.08 -6.80
N PHE A 48 10.95 13.10 -5.80
CA PHE A 48 11.25 11.95 -4.96
C PHE A 48 11.11 12.30 -3.49
N LYS A 49 10.23 11.61 -2.79
CA LYS A 49 10.03 11.77 -1.35
C LYS A 49 10.92 10.76 -0.62
N THR A 50 11.77 11.26 0.27
CA THR A 50 12.71 10.40 1.01
C THR A 50 12.91 10.91 2.44
N ARG A 51 13.34 10.03 3.32
CA ARG A 51 13.79 10.39 4.67
C ARG A 51 15.26 10.79 4.71
N GLN A 52 16.03 10.30 3.75
CA GLN A 52 17.46 10.62 3.62
C GLN A 52 17.69 11.26 2.26
N LEU A 53 18.41 12.38 2.27
CA LEU A 53 18.75 13.07 1.03
C LEU A 53 19.69 12.22 0.18
N PRO A 54 19.33 11.94 -1.07
CA PRO A 54 20.24 11.28 -1.98
C PRO A 54 21.41 12.21 -2.33
N SER A 55 22.59 11.64 -2.44
CA SER A 55 23.77 12.36 -2.94
C SER A 55 23.77 12.34 -4.46
N ILE A 56 23.16 13.36 -5.05
CA ILE A 56 23.05 13.55 -6.49
C ILE A 56 23.53 14.95 -6.83
N SER A 57 24.41 15.04 -7.81
CA SER A 57 24.93 16.32 -8.32
C SER A 57 24.39 16.61 -9.72
N ASP A 58 24.38 17.89 -10.11
CA ASP A 58 24.07 18.28 -11.48
C ASP A 58 25.04 17.61 -12.46
N GLY A 59 24.52 17.07 -13.55
CA GLY A 59 25.29 16.32 -14.54
C GLY A 59 25.37 14.82 -14.31
N ASP A 60 24.92 14.31 -13.15
CA ASP A 60 24.85 12.86 -12.91
C ASP A 60 23.80 12.20 -13.79
N ARG A 61 24.10 11.00 -14.26
CA ARG A 61 23.11 10.19 -14.97
C ARG A 61 22.26 9.44 -13.96
N ILE A 62 20.97 9.68 -14.01
CA ILE A 62 19.99 9.14 -13.07
C ILE A 62 18.95 8.30 -13.83
N ALA A 63 18.63 7.14 -13.29
CA ALA A 63 17.46 6.37 -13.63
C ALA A 63 16.40 6.55 -12.54
N ALA A 64 15.20 6.94 -12.89
CA ALA A 64 14.08 7.11 -11.99
C ALA A 64 12.91 6.22 -12.40
N VAL A 65 12.30 5.57 -11.45
CA VAL A 65 11.10 4.75 -11.63
C VAL A 65 9.98 5.27 -10.73
N GLY A 66 8.81 5.43 -11.30
CA GLY A 66 7.67 5.94 -10.55
C GLY A 66 6.41 6.06 -11.39
N THR A 67 5.46 6.84 -10.88
CA THR A 67 4.18 7.10 -11.55
C THR A 67 4.13 8.54 -12.02
N GLU A 68 3.70 8.76 -13.25
CA GLU A 68 3.53 10.09 -13.81
C GLU A 68 2.20 10.69 -13.36
N LYS A 69 2.27 11.88 -12.78
CA LYS A 69 1.10 12.69 -12.39
C LYS A 69 1.30 14.13 -12.83
N ASN A 70 0.35 14.67 -13.57
CA ASN A 70 0.36 16.08 -14.01
C ASN A 70 1.67 16.53 -14.67
N GLY A 71 2.27 15.67 -15.49
CA GLY A 71 3.53 15.97 -16.18
C GLY A 71 4.80 15.82 -15.32
N THR A 72 4.67 15.49 -14.04
CA THR A 72 5.77 15.22 -13.12
C THR A 72 5.83 13.74 -12.79
N LEU A 73 7.03 13.14 -12.82
CA LEU A 73 7.24 11.77 -12.37
C LEU A 73 7.39 11.76 -10.85
N GLU A 74 6.43 11.17 -10.14
CA GLU A 74 6.58 10.85 -8.71
C GLU A 74 7.40 9.56 -8.59
N ALA A 75 8.69 9.69 -8.35
CA ALA A 75 9.61 8.57 -8.28
C ALA A 75 9.45 7.81 -6.95
N VAL A 76 9.45 6.50 -7.02
CA VAL A 76 9.53 5.58 -5.86
C VAL A 76 10.94 5.03 -5.68
N GLY A 77 11.77 5.13 -6.69
CA GLY A 77 13.17 4.74 -6.67
C GLY A 77 14.00 5.58 -7.63
N LEU A 78 15.23 5.88 -7.21
CA LEU A 78 16.25 6.54 -8.00
C LEU A 78 17.52 5.70 -7.96
N ARG A 79 18.18 5.59 -9.10
CA ARG A 79 19.50 5.01 -9.21
C ARG A 79 20.45 6.02 -9.84
N ASN A 80 21.51 6.33 -9.14
CA ASN A 80 22.59 7.14 -9.71
C ASN A 80 23.51 6.23 -10.53
N LEU A 81 23.44 6.33 -11.84
CA LEU A 81 24.26 5.53 -12.75
C LEU A 81 25.72 5.97 -12.76
N THR A 82 26.02 7.21 -12.36
CA THR A 82 27.37 7.74 -12.29
C THR A 82 28.11 7.21 -11.07
N THR A 83 27.45 7.16 -9.89
CA THR A 83 28.05 6.70 -8.64
C THR A 83 27.71 5.24 -8.29
N GLY A 84 26.70 4.65 -8.93
CA GLY A 84 26.17 3.32 -8.63
C GLY A 84 25.30 3.26 -7.37
N ALA A 85 24.94 4.40 -6.79
CA ALA A 85 24.12 4.44 -5.59
C ALA A 85 22.62 4.27 -5.90
N ASP A 86 21.94 3.46 -5.11
CA ASP A 86 20.53 3.18 -5.20
C ASP A 86 19.77 3.81 -4.04
N TYR A 87 18.66 4.47 -4.34
CA TYR A 87 17.77 5.11 -3.38
C TYR A 87 16.34 4.62 -3.61
N TYR A 88 15.79 3.86 -2.65
CA TYR A 88 14.43 3.33 -2.73
C TYR A 88 13.59 3.77 -1.56
N LEU A 89 12.30 3.99 -1.80
CA LEU A 89 11.33 4.02 -0.71
C LEU A 89 11.23 2.61 -0.09
N PRO A 90 11.21 2.50 1.24
CA PRO A 90 11.08 1.19 1.88
C PRO A 90 9.68 0.62 1.59
N THR A 91 9.61 -0.32 0.66
CA THR A 91 8.37 -1.02 0.25
C THR A 91 8.13 -2.32 1.00
N THR A 92 9.08 -2.75 1.80
CA THR A 92 9.02 -4.00 2.57
C THR A 92 7.89 -4.03 3.59
N MET A 93 7.63 -2.92 4.28
CA MET A 93 6.57 -2.83 5.30
C MET A 93 5.15 -3.09 4.75
N PRO A 94 4.69 -2.42 3.68
CA PRO A 94 3.37 -2.69 3.12
C PRO A 94 3.23 -4.10 2.54
N LEU A 95 4.30 -4.69 2.01
CA LEU A 95 4.29 -6.07 1.52
C LEU A 95 4.13 -7.09 2.66
N ILE A 96 4.87 -6.92 3.76
CA ILE A 96 4.74 -7.78 4.95
C ILE A 96 3.34 -7.63 5.55
N LEU A 97 2.83 -6.41 5.68
CA LEU A 97 1.50 -6.15 6.22
C LEU A 97 0.41 -6.77 5.35
N SER A 98 0.51 -6.67 4.03
CA SER A 98 -0.46 -7.30 3.11
C SER A 98 -0.44 -8.83 3.21
N ALA A 99 0.74 -9.44 3.34
CA ALA A 99 0.88 -10.87 3.53
C ALA A 99 0.21 -11.35 4.84
N ILE A 100 0.38 -10.60 5.94
CA ILE A 100 -0.26 -10.88 7.23
C ILE A 100 -1.79 -10.77 7.11
N VAL A 101 -2.30 -9.72 6.47
CA VAL A 101 -3.74 -9.53 6.26
C VAL A 101 -4.36 -10.65 5.42
N ILE A 102 -3.68 -11.09 4.36
CA ILE A 102 -4.12 -12.22 3.53
C ILE A 102 -4.13 -13.52 4.36
N LEU A 103 -3.07 -13.77 5.12
CA LEU A 103 -2.96 -14.97 5.95
C LEU A 103 -4.07 -15.06 7.02
N LEU A 104 -4.44 -13.92 7.63
CA LEU A 104 -5.54 -13.83 8.58
C LEU A 104 -6.92 -13.89 7.91
N GLY A 105 -7.02 -13.43 6.67
CA GLY A 105 -8.27 -13.44 5.90
C GLY A 105 -8.76 -14.85 5.52
N ILE A 106 -7.84 -15.78 5.27
CA ILE A 106 -8.18 -17.15 4.85
C ILE A 106 -9.02 -17.88 5.90
N PRO A 107 -8.61 -18.00 7.20
CA PRO A 107 -9.41 -18.63 8.21
C PRO A 107 -10.72 -17.91 8.51
N LEU A 108 -10.73 -16.57 8.38
CA LEU A 108 -11.95 -15.78 8.55
C LEU A 108 -13.02 -16.09 7.51
N LEU A 109 -12.62 -16.31 6.26
CA LEU A 109 -13.51 -16.76 5.18
C LEU A 109 -14.12 -18.14 5.49
N SER A 110 -13.32 -19.07 6.03
CA SER A 110 -13.80 -20.39 6.42
C SER A 110 -14.84 -20.34 7.54
N ILE A 111 -14.66 -19.46 8.53
CA ILE A 111 -15.62 -19.25 9.62
C ILE A 111 -16.93 -18.67 9.09
N PHE A 112 -16.86 -17.69 8.19
CA PHE A 112 -18.05 -17.04 7.64
C PHE A 112 -18.88 -18.01 6.79
N ILE A 113 -18.25 -18.82 5.96
CA ILE A 113 -18.89 -19.88 5.18
C ILE A 113 -19.50 -20.93 6.12
N GLY A 114 -18.79 -21.33 7.14
CA GLY A 114 -19.26 -22.29 8.14
C GLY A 114 -20.55 -21.84 8.85
N VAL A 115 -20.64 -20.56 9.23
CA VAL A 115 -21.84 -19.99 9.85
C VAL A 115 -23.04 -20.05 8.90
N ILE A 116 -22.86 -19.79 7.62
CA ILE A 116 -23.91 -19.87 6.61
C ILE A 116 -24.40 -21.33 6.47
N PHE A 117 -23.49 -22.31 6.43
CA PHE A 117 -23.85 -23.72 6.36
C PHE A 117 -24.59 -24.20 7.61
N ILE A 118 -24.19 -23.77 8.80
CA ILE A 118 -24.90 -24.08 10.04
C ILE A 118 -26.31 -23.48 10.04
N ALA A 119 -26.48 -22.25 9.61
CA ALA A 119 -27.78 -21.60 9.54
C ALA A 119 -28.72 -22.31 8.54
N LEU A 120 -28.22 -22.66 7.35
CA LEU A 120 -28.96 -23.41 6.35
C LEU A 120 -29.31 -24.83 6.82
N GLY A 121 -28.35 -25.55 7.40
CA GLY A 121 -28.57 -26.86 7.96
C GLY A 121 -29.60 -26.86 9.08
N GLY A 122 -29.54 -25.91 10.01
CA GLY A 122 -30.50 -25.73 11.08
C GLY A 122 -31.90 -25.44 10.56
N TRP A 123 -32.03 -24.63 9.52
CA TRP A 123 -33.33 -24.32 8.90
C TRP A 123 -33.95 -25.54 8.21
N ILE A 124 -33.15 -26.32 7.47
CA ILE A 124 -33.60 -27.57 6.82
C ILE A 124 -34.02 -28.60 7.89
N PHE A 125 -33.24 -28.75 8.95
CA PHE A 125 -33.55 -29.62 10.06
C PHE A 125 -34.87 -29.25 10.75
N TYR A 126 -35.08 -27.96 11.01
CA TYR A 126 -36.32 -27.46 11.61
C TYR A 126 -37.56 -27.79 10.75
N LYS A 127 -37.46 -27.57 9.45
CA LYS A 127 -38.54 -27.92 8.51
C LYS A 127 -38.82 -29.45 8.47
N GLY A 128 -37.77 -30.27 8.43
CA GLY A 128 -37.86 -31.72 8.47
C GLY A 128 -38.53 -32.23 9.75
N TRP A 129 -38.17 -31.61 10.89
CA TRP A 129 -38.76 -31.96 12.19
C TRP A 129 -40.27 -31.66 12.24
N GLN A 130 -40.72 -30.51 11.70
CA GLN A 130 -42.11 -30.15 11.64
C GLN A 130 -42.94 -31.18 10.80
N VAL A 131 -42.41 -31.59 9.66
CA VAL A 131 -43.04 -32.61 8.81
C VAL A 131 -43.14 -33.97 9.52
N HIS A 132 -42.07 -34.36 10.19
CA HIS A 132 -42.02 -35.61 10.95
C HIS A 132 -43.06 -35.63 12.08
N THR A 133 -43.14 -34.53 12.84
CA THR A 133 -44.10 -34.40 13.93
C THR A 133 -45.55 -34.42 13.43
N ALA A 134 -45.85 -33.73 12.33
CA ALA A 134 -47.16 -33.70 11.70
C ALA A 134 -47.57 -35.11 11.19
N THR A 135 -46.61 -35.85 10.61
CA THR A 135 -46.89 -37.21 10.12
C THR A 135 -47.17 -38.21 11.26
N ASN A 136 -46.49 -38.03 12.39
CA ASN A 136 -46.75 -38.89 13.58
C ASN A 136 -48.12 -38.63 14.20
N GLN A 137 -48.62 -37.41 14.14
CA GLN A 137 -50.00 -37.11 14.59
C GLN A 137 -51.06 -37.74 13.71
N LEU A 138 -50.80 -37.93 12.41
CA LEU A 138 -51.69 -38.62 11.49
C LEU A 138 -51.71 -40.15 11.68
N LYS A 139 -50.68 -40.73 12.28
CA LYS A 139 -50.59 -42.18 12.58
C LYS A 139 -51.14 -42.54 13.95
N ALA A 140 -51.38 -41.58 14.76
CA ALA A 140 -52.07 -41.81 16.05
C ALA A 140 -53.59 -41.70 15.87
#